data_f577edffe4988cb3c25264a1161de49d
#
_entry.id   f577edffe4988cb3c25264a1161de49d
#
_cell.length_a   1.000
_cell.length_b   1.000
_cell.length_c   1.000
_cell.angle_alpha   90.00
_cell.angle_beta   90.00
_cell.angle_gamma   90.00
#
_symmetry.space_group_name_H-M   'P 1'
#
loop_
_entity.id
_entity.type
_entity.pdbx_description
1 polymer ?
#
loop_
_entity_poly.entity_id
_entity_poly.type
_entity_poly.pdbx_seq_one_letter_code
_entity_poly.pdbx_strand_id
1 'polypeptide(L)'
;MAFQAGVGDLAGEERVEDGDMNAAEFLNLIDEAAVLAAVREAEQLTSGEVRVFVSRRRLRGRTAHERACAEFHRLDMDTTDDRNAVLFYVVPRDRAFAVIGDEAVHRKCGQRFWDETAKILEGEFAEGRFTGGLVAGIRRAGNLLAEHFPRRGDDRDELPDALVRD
;
A
#
# COMPACT_ATOMS: atom_id res chain seq x y z
N MET A 1 14.18 -8.96 -1.34
CA MET A 1 14.07 -8.42 0.03
C MET A 1 13.22 -7.16 -0.02
N ALA A 2 12.08 -7.12 0.68
CA ALA A 2 11.23 -5.93 0.73
C ALA A 2 11.82 -4.93 1.74
N PHE A 3 11.92 -3.65 1.36
CA PHE A 3 12.44 -2.59 2.22
C PHE A 3 11.30 -1.78 2.85
N GLN A 4 11.52 -1.35 4.08
CA GLN A 4 10.51 -0.67 4.87
C GLN A 4 10.18 0.71 4.28
N ALA A 5 8.94 0.87 3.98
CA ALA A 5 8.29 2.15 3.86
C ALA A 5 7.49 2.42 5.13
N GLY A 6 7.39 3.64 5.56
CA GLY A 6 6.82 4.08 6.82
C GLY A 6 5.71 3.22 7.41
N VAL A 7 5.77 3.02 8.70
CA VAL A 7 4.72 2.39 9.51
C VAL A 7 3.98 3.52 10.20
N GLY A 8 2.69 3.66 9.91
CA GLY A 8 1.82 4.65 10.52
C GLY A 8 0.74 4.00 11.38
N ASP A 9 0.27 4.74 12.36
CA ASP A 9 -0.90 4.40 13.15
C ASP A 9 -2.14 5.05 12.52
N LEU A 10 -3.24 4.32 12.44
CA LEU A 10 -4.54 4.85 12.03
C LEU A 10 -5.23 5.67 13.15
N ALA A 11 -4.66 5.69 14.35
CA ALA A 11 -5.22 6.39 15.50
C ALA A 11 -4.92 7.89 15.44
N GLY A 12 -5.88 8.69 15.05
CA GLY A 12 -5.96 10.09 15.46
C GLY A 12 -6.26 10.21 16.96
N GLU A 13 -5.91 11.33 17.59
CA GLU A 13 -6.01 11.56 19.04
C GLU A 13 -7.45 11.56 19.64
N GLU A 14 -8.48 11.38 18.86
CA GLU A 14 -9.81 11.13 19.38
C GLU A 14 -10.07 9.62 19.44
N ARG A 15 -9.93 9.07 20.64
CA ARG A 15 -10.53 7.79 21.00
C ARG A 15 -12.03 7.87 20.73
N VAL A 16 -12.47 7.36 19.60
CA VAL A 16 -13.83 6.86 19.50
C VAL A 16 -13.85 5.61 20.37
N GLU A 17 -14.45 5.73 21.53
CA GLU A 17 -14.73 4.61 22.41
C GLU A 17 -15.53 3.58 21.61
N ASP A 18 -15.12 2.33 21.73
CA ASP A 18 -15.80 1.12 21.32
C ASP A 18 -15.96 0.86 19.81
N GLY A 19 -15.07 0.04 19.35
CA GLY A 19 -15.26 -0.75 18.15
C GLY A 19 -13.96 -0.92 17.37
N ASP A 20 -13.32 -2.05 17.58
CA ASP A 20 -12.29 -2.51 16.64
C ASP A 20 -12.88 -2.50 15.23
N MET A 21 -12.48 -1.53 14.40
CA MET A 21 -12.86 -1.51 13.00
C MET A 21 -12.39 -2.80 12.34
N ASN A 22 -13.30 -3.67 11.92
CA ASN A 22 -12.92 -4.86 11.19
C ASN A 22 -12.71 -4.56 9.69
N ALA A 23 -12.14 -5.53 8.97
CA ALA A 23 -11.84 -5.35 7.55
C ALA A 23 -13.08 -5.10 6.69
N ALA A 24 -14.24 -5.70 7.04
CA ALA A 24 -15.49 -5.48 6.30
C ALA A 24 -16.01 -4.04 6.49
N GLU A 25 -15.93 -3.52 7.72
CA GLU A 25 -16.29 -2.12 8.01
C GLU A 25 -15.38 -1.16 7.26
N PHE A 26 -14.07 -1.40 7.29
CA PHE A 26 -13.12 -0.58 6.54
C PHE A 26 -13.41 -0.60 5.03
N LEU A 27 -13.67 -1.78 4.47
CA LEU A 27 -14.00 -1.93 3.04
C LEU A 27 -15.32 -1.25 2.66
N ASN A 28 -16.28 -1.15 3.58
CA ASN A 28 -17.51 -0.38 3.36
C ASN A 28 -17.29 1.14 3.42
N LEU A 29 -16.21 1.60 4.07
CA LEU A 29 -15.86 3.02 4.18
C LEU A 29 -15.00 3.52 3.01
N ILE A 30 -14.41 2.61 2.22
CA ILE A 30 -13.61 2.99 1.06
C ILE A 30 -14.40 2.84 -0.24
N ASP A 31 -14.13 3.73 -1.18
CA ASP A 31 -14.53 3.57 -2.58
C ASP A 31 -13.52 2.66 -3.29
N GLU A 32 -13.81 1.37 -3.31
CA GLU A 32 -12.96 0.35 -3.92
C GLU A 32 -12.71 0.64 -5.41
N ALA A 33 -13.72 1.14 -6.12
CA ALA A 33 -13.58 1.49 -7.54
C ALA A 33 -12.58 2.64 -7.74
N ALA A 34 -12.61 3.66 -6.86
CA ALA A 34 -11.66 4.76 -6.90
C ALA A 34 -10.22 4.31 -6.59
N VAL A 35 -10.04 3.41 -5.62
CA VAL A 35 -8.73 2.83 -5.29
C VAL A 35 -8.17 2.02 -6.46
N LEU A 36 -8.99 1.14 -7.04
CA LEU A 36 -8.57 0.33 -8.20
C LEU A 36 -8.30 1.19 -9.45
N ALA A 37 -9.08 2.26 -9.66
CA ALA A 37 -8.81 3.21 -10.73
C ALA A 37 -7.45 3.88 -10.56
N ALA A 38 -7.09 4.29 -9.34
CA ALA A 38 -5.78 4.87 -9.06
C ALA A 38 -4.62 3.88 -9.29
N VAL A 39 -4.81 2.60 -8.94
CA VAL A 39 -3.84 1.54 -9.25
C VAL A 39 -3.64 1.41 -10.75
N ARG A 40 -4.71 1.27 -11.52
CA ARG A 40 -4.64 1.15 -12.99
C ARG A 40 -4.02 2.38 -13.65
N GLU A 41 -4.37 3.58 -13.20
CA GLU A 41 -3.76 4.82 -13.68
C GLU A 41 -2.24 4.82 -13.45
N ALA A 42 -1.79 4.40 -12.27
CA ALA A 42 -0.38 4.29 -11.97
C ALA A 42 0.33 3.28 -12.87
N GLU A 43 -0.22 2.07 -13.02
CA GLU A 43 0.36 0.97 -13.80
C GLU A 43 0.37 1.23 -15.31
N GLN A 44 -0.52 2.09 -15.82
CA GLN A 44 -0.47 2.53 -17.23
C GLN A 44 0.77 3.35 -17.57
N LEU A 45 1.41 3.97 -16.58
CA LEU A 45 2.56 4.86 -16.76
C LEU A 45 3.91 4.20 -16.48
N THR A 46 3.91 3.01 -15.88
CA THR A 46 5.11 2.33 -15.41
C THR A 46 5.07 0.83 -15.69
N SER A 47 6.24 0.19 -15.71
CA SER A 47 6.37 -1.27 -15.63
C SER A 47 6.20 -1.79 -14.19
N GLY A 48 6.11 -0.90 -13.19
CA GLY A 48 5.97 -1.26 -11.79
C GLY A 48 4.55 -1.71 -11.44
N GLU A 49 4.47 -2.58 -10.44
CA GLU A 49 3.22 -3.16 -9.94
C GLU A 49 2.81 -2.51 -8.60
N VAL A 50 1.55 -2.16 -8.45
CA VAL A 50 1.01 -1.58 -7.22
C VAL A 50 -0.17 -2.41 -6.73
N ARG A 51 -0.12 -2.81 -5.45
CA ARG A 51 -1.22 -3.54 -4.82
C ARG A 51 -1.65 -2.94 -3.51
N VAL A 52 -2.92 -3.15 -3.19
CA VAL A 52 -3.51 -2.85 -1.89
C VAL A 52 -4.00 -4.15 -1.26
N PHE A 53 -3.58 -4.39 -0.02
CA PHE A 53 -4.00 -5.55 0.77
C PHE A 53 -4.67 -5.09 2.06
N VAL A 54 -5.90 -5.53 2.30
CA VAL A 54 -6.64 -5.28 3.53
C VAL A 54 -6.74 -6.57 4.33
N SER A 55 -6.02 -6.64 5.45
CA SER A 55 -6.00 -7.82 6.31
C SER A 55 -7.21 -7.89 7.24
N ARG A 56 -7.83 -9.06 7.29
CA ARG A 56 -8.86 -9.41 8.29
C ARG A 56 -8.25 -9.84 9.61
N ARG A 57 -6.96 -10.18 9.61
CA ARG A 57 -6.25 -10.71 10.77
C ARG A 57 -5.62 -9.60 11.58
N ARG A 58 -5.52 -9.82 12.89
CA ARG A 58 -4.75 -8.96 13.78
C ARG A 58 -3.24 -9.22 13.63
N LEU A 59 -2.46 -8.22 14.00
CA LEU A 59 -0.98 -8.31 13.98
C LEU A 59 -0.44 -9.35 14.96
N ARG A 60 -1.11 -9.55 16.10
CA ARG A 60 -0.75 -10.57 17.11
C ARG A 60 0.73 -10.52 17.52
N GLY A 61 1.19 -9.35 17.96
CA GLY A 61 2.57 -9.13 18.41
C GLY A 61 3.60 -8.93 17.29
N ARG A 62 3.18 -8.96 16.02
CA ARG A 62 4.01 -8.56 14.88
C ARG A 62 3.73 -7.11 14.49
N THR A 63 4.68 -6.48 13.83
CA THR A 63 4.47 -5.16 13.23
C THR A 63 3.70 -5.27 11.90
N ALA A 64 3.07 -4.18 11.49
CA ALA A 64 2.45 -4.11 10.15
C ALA A 64 3.48 -4.35 9.05
N HIS A 65 4.70 -3.87 9.24
CA HIS A 65 5.81 -4.09 8.32
C HIS A 65 6.18 -5.58 8.17
N GLU A 66 6.36 -6.30 9.28
CA GLU A 66 6.66 -7.74 9.24
C GLU A 66 5.57 -8.54 8.54
N ARG A 67 4.30 -8.18 8.77
CA ARG A 67 3.17 -8.81 8.08
C ARG A 67 3.13 -8.45 6.60
N ALA A 68 3.35 -7.18 6.27
CA ALA A 68 3.42 -6.73 4.89
C ALA A 68 4.52 -7.44 4.11
N CYS A 69 5.71 -7.63 4.68
CA CYS A 69 6.79 -8.40 4.06
C CYS A 69 6.39 -9.85 3.78
N ALA A 70 5.72 -10.51 4.73
CA ALA A 70 5.25 -11.88 4.53
C ALA A 70 4.20 -11.97 3.41
N GLU A 71 3.26 -11.01 3.36
CA GLU A 71 2.26 -10.96 2.29
C GLU A 71 2.86 -10.59 0.94
N PHE A 72 3.86 -9.73 0.91
CA PHE A 72 4.60 -9.38 -0.31
C PHE A 72 5.19 -10.62 -0.98
N HIS A 73 5.82 -11.51 -0.22
CA HIS A 73 6.31 -12.79 -0.71
C HIS A 73 5.17 -13.74 -1.11
N ARG A 74 4.12 -13.83 -0.28
CA ARG A 74 2.98 -14.71 -0.57
C ARG A 74 2.24 -14.34 -1.85
N LEU A 75 2.26 -13.06 -2.22
CA LEU A 75 1.64 -12.52 -3.43
C LEU A 75 2.60 -12.52 -4.63
N ASP A 76 3.77 -13.13 -4.51
CA ASP A 76 4.82 -13.17 -5.55
C ASP A 76 5.26 -11.79 -6.05
N MET A 77 5.13 -10.74 -5.21
CA MET A 77 5.46 -9.37 -5.58
C MET A 77 6.97 -9.14 -5.70
N ASP A 78 7.78 -10.03 -5.15
CA ASP A 78 9.24 -10.04 -5.28
C ASP A 78 9.73 -10.82 -6.50
N THR A 79 8.84 -11.25 -7.38
CA THR A 79 9.19 -12.02 -8.59
C THR A 79 9.04 -11.22 -9.89
N THR A 80 8.67 -9.94 -9.81
CA THR A 80 8.61 -9.07 -10.98
C THR A 80 9.99 -8.89 -11.62
N ASP A 81 10.04 -8.80 -12.93
CA ASP A 81 11.29 -8.72 -13.69
C ASP A 81 12.18 -7.54 -13.26
N ASP A 82 11.58 -6.37 -13.04
CA ASP A 82 12.29 -5.16 -12.67
C ASP A 82 12.43 -4.96 -11.14
N ARG A 83 11.90 -5.87 -10.31
CA ARG A 83 11.90 -5.78 -8.84
C ARG A 83 11.33 -4.44 -8.34
N ASN A 84 10.22 -4.01 -8.92
CA ASN A 84 9.64 -2.67 -8.79
C ASN A 84 8.19 -2.66 -8.29
N ALA A 85 7.79 -3.67 -7.54
CA ALA A 85 6.46 -3.73 -6.93
C ALA A 85 6.35 -2.88 -5.66
N VAL A 86 5.15 -2.36 -5.40
CA VAL A 86 4.79 -1.60 -4.19
C VAL A 86 3.50 -2.17 -3.58
N LEU A 87 3.51 -2.42 -2.27
CA LEU A 87 2.37 -2.92 -1.52
C LEU A 87 1.92 -1.91 -0.47
N PHE A 88 0.64 -1.56 -0.51
CA PHE A 88 -0.07 -0.86 0.56
C PHE A 88 -0.81 -1.90 1.41
N TYR A 89 -0.32 -2.14 2.62
CA TYR A 89 -0.85 -3.15 3.54
C TYR A 89 -1.58 -2.49 4.69
N VAL A 90 -2.87 -2.80 4.86
CA VAL A 90 -3.72 -2.19 5.88
C VAL A 90 -4.28 -3.25 6.82
N VAL A 91 -4.21 -3.00 8.13
CA VAL A 91 -4.74 -3.86 9.19
C VAL A 91 -5.76 -3.07 10.03
N PRO A 92 -7.02 -2.99 9.60
CA PRO A 92 -8.02 -2.14 10.24
C PRO A 92 -8.22 -2.43 11.73
N ARG A 93 -8.22 -3.71 12.12
CA ARG A 93 -8.41 -4.13 13.51
C ARG A 93 -7.36 -3.63 14.49
N ASP A 94 -6.15 -3.39 14.03
CA ASP A 94 -5.04 -2.87 14.84
C ASP A 94 -4.75 -1.40 14.51
N ARG A 95 -5.58 -0.79 13.65
CA ARG A 95 -5.41 0.58 13.18
C ARG A 95 -3.98 0.85 12.69
N ALA A 96 -3.44 -0.10 11.95
CA ALA A 96 -2.07 -0.08 11.48
C ALA A 96 -2.00 -0.28 9.97
N PHE A 97 -0.97 0.26 9.37
CA PHE A 97 -0.66 0.04 7.97
C PHE A 97 0.86 0.02 7.75
N ALA A 98 1.25 -0.50 6.61
CA ALA A 98 2.60 -0.37 6.09
C ALA A 98 2.56 -0.14 4.58
N VAL A 99 3.48 0.66 4.07
CA VAL A 99 3.76 0.76 2.65
C VAL A 99 5.16 0.24 2.42
N ILE A 100 5.30 -0.76 1.57
CA ILE A 100 6.60 -1.37 1.27
C ILE A 100 6.83 -1.45 -0.22
N GLY A 101 8.07 -1.33 -0.62
CA GLY A 101 8.49 -1.49 -2.00
C GLY A 101 9.58 -2.53 -2.15
N ASP A 102 9.72 -3.07 -3.34
CA ASP A 102 10.79 -3.99 -3.66
C ASP A 102 12.14 -3.27 -3.77
N GLU A 103 13.19 -4.02 -3.85
CA GLU A 103 14.59 -3.57 -3.77
C GLU A 103 14.92 -2.46 -4.78
N ALA A 104 14.50 -2.61 -6.03
CA ALA A 104 14.83 -1.63 -7.07
C ALA A 104 14.12 -0.29 -6.82
N VAL A 105 12.88 -0.31 -6.30
CA VAL A 105 12.17 0.91 -5.92
C VAL A 105 12.89 1.62 -4.78
N HIS A 106 13.22 0.88 -3.73
CA HIS A 106 13.91 1.45 -2.56
C HIS A 106 15.25 2.09 -2.92
N ARG A 107 16.03 1.44 -3.79
CA ARG A 107 17.31 2.01 -4.28
C ARG A 107 17.14 3.33 -5.00
N LYS A 108 16.01 3.53 -5.68
CA LYS A 108 15.74 4.78 -6.42
C LYS A 108 15.22 5.89 -5.54
N CYS A 109 14.29 5.57 -4.62
CA CYS A 109 13.58 6.59 -3.85
C CYS A 109 14.18 6.88 -2.47
N GLY A 110 14.86 5.92 -1.86
CA GLY A 110 15.38 6.03 -0.50
C GLY A 110 14.29 6.04 0.58
N GLN A 111 14.70 6.06 1.84
CA GLN A 111 13.80 5.97 2.99
C GLN A 111 12.84 7.17 3.11
N ARG A 112 13.32 8.36 2.77
CA ARG A 112 12.51 9.60 2.88
C ARG A 112 11.20 9.54 2.10
N PHE A 113 11.22 8.95 0.91
CA PHE A 113 10.01 8.80 0.08
C PHE A 113 8.93 8.01 0.82
N TRP A 114 9.33 6.92 1.46
CA TRP A 114 8.42 6.06 2.21
C TRP A 114 7.86 6.75 3.44
N ASP A 115 8.72 7.45 4.19
CA ASP A 115 8.30 8.19 5.38
C ASP A 115 7.30 9.30 5.03
N GLU A 116 7.53 10.01 3.95
CA GLU A 116 6.60 11.03 3.45
C GLU A 116 5.28 10.42 2.95
N THR A 117 5.34 9.27 2.27
CA THR A 117 4.13 8.54 1.83
C THR A 117 3.32 8.06 3.02
N ALA A 118 3.97 7.49 4.03
CA ALA A 118 3.30 7.05 5.26
C ALA A 118 2.64 8.23 6.01
N LYS A 119 3.27 9.38 6.09
CA LYS A 119 2.68 10.59 6.71
C LYS A 119 1.41 11.06 6.00
N ILE A 120 1.36 10.94 4.67
CA ILE A 120 0.15 11.27 3.90
C ILE A 120 -0.99 10.33 4.29
N LEU A 121 -0.74 9.02 4.29
CA LEU A 121 -1.76 8.04 4.69
C LEU A 121 -2.20 8.24 6.14
N GLU A 122 -1.25 8.43 7.05
CA GLU A 122 -1.52 8.65 8.48
C GLU A 122 -2.42 9.87 8.70
N GLY A 123 -2.10 11.00 8.07
CA GLY A 123 -2.90 12.22 8.17
C GLY A 123 -4.32 12.05 7.61
N GLU A 124 -4.47 11.42 6.45
CA GLU A 124 -5.78 11.16 5.85
C GLU A 124 -6.60 10.14 6.65
N PHE A 125 -5.97 9.08 7.12
CA PHE A 125 -6.63 8.05 7.90
C PHE A 125 -7.06 8.54 9.28
N ALA A 126 -6.27 9.40 9.93
CA ALA A 126 -6.64 10.05 11.18
C ALA A 126 -7.94 10.87 11.07
N GLU A 127 -8.20 11.43 9.89
CA GLU A 127 -9.43 12.18 9.58
C GLU A 127 -10.55 11.30 9.00
N GLY A 128 -10.37 9.99 8.97
CA GLY A 128 -11.32 9.05 8.39
C GLY A 128 -11.42 9.07 6.86
N ARG A 129 -10.51 9.76 6.17
CA ARG A 129 -10.47 9.84 4.70
C ARG A 129 -9.65 8.69 4.10
N PHE A 130 -10.10 7.47 4.31
CA PHE A 130 -9.37 6.25 3.92
C PHE A 130 -9.17 6.13 2.40
N THR A 131 -10.20 6.39 1.61
CA THR A 131 -10.09 6.41 0.14
C THR A 131 -9.08 7.47 -0.32
N GLY A 132 -9.19 8.68 0.21
CA GLY A 132 -8.28 9.79 -0.13
C GLY A 132 -6.83 9.48 0.20
N GLY A 133 -6.57 8.88 1.36
CA GLY A 133 -5.23 8.46 1.77
C GLY A 133 -4.63 7.40 0.85
N LEU A 134 -5.38 6.34 0.55
CA LEU A 134 -4.94 5.30 -0.37
C LEU A 134 -4.69 5.83 -1.78
N VAL A 135 -5.63 6.60 -2.33
CA VAL A 135 -5.48 7.19 -3.67
C VAL A 135 -4.27 8.12 -3.74
N ALA A 136 -4.08 8.99 -2.76
CA ALA A 136 -2.92 9.89 -2.71
C ALA A 136 -1.59 9.12 -2.62
N GLY A 137 -1.51 8.10 -1.78
CA GLY A 137 -0.34 7.23 -1.65
C GLY A 137 -0.03 6.47 -2.94
N ILE A 138 -1.05 5.87 -3.57
CA ILE A 138 -0.94 5.14 -4.83
C ILE A 138 -0.45 6.05 -5.96
N ARG A 139 -1.02 7.24 -6.10
CA ARG A 139 -0.59 8.22 -7.11
C ARG A 139 0.85 8.67 -6.88
N ARG A 140 1.23 8.89 -5.63
CA ARG A 140 2.62 9.24 -5.29
C ARG A 140 3.59 8.11 -5.68
N ALA A 141 3.27 6.87 -5.34
CA ALA A 141 4.05 5.71 -5.74
C ALA A 141 4.09 5.55 -7.27
N GLY A 142 2.96 5.69 -7.94
CA GLY A 142 2.85 5.62 -9.40
C GLY A 142 3.70 6.67 -10.12
N ASN A 143 3.73 7.90 -9.64
CA ASN A 143 4.57 8.96 -10.21
C ASN A 143 6.06 8.63 -10.06
N LEU A 144 6.47 8.12 -8.90
CA LEU A 144 7.85 7.69 -8.69
C LEU A 144 8.22 6.53 -9.61
N LEU A 145 7.34 5.54 -9.70
CA LEU A 145 7.56 4.38 -10.57
C LEU A 145 7.63 4.80 -12.04
N ALA A 146 6.77 5.69 -12.49
CA ALA A 146 6.79 6.22 -13.87
C ALA A 146 8.08 6.96 -14.20
N GLU A 147 8.67 7.67 -13.24
CA GLU A 147 9.93 8.39 -13.40
C GLU A 147 11.12 7.42 -13.57
N HIS A 148 11.17 6.37 -12.77
CA HIS A 148 12.31 5.46 -12.70
C HIS A 148 12.13 4.15 -13.47
N PHE A 149 10.89 3.74 -13.69
CA PHE A 149 10.50 2.51 -14.36
C PHE A 149 9.37 2.80 -15.37
N PRO A 150 9.64 3.61 -16.41
CA PRO A 150 8.63 3.96 -17.38
C PRO A 150 8.12 2.72 -18.12
N ARG A 151 6.83 2.71 -18.47
CA ARG A 151 6.24 1.61 -19.22
C ARG A 151 6.92 1.42 -20.56
N ARG A 152 7.20 0.17 -20.92
CA ARG A 152 7.72 -0.23 -22.23
C ARG A 152 6.57 -0.79 -23.07
N GLY A 153 6.73 -0.77 -24.39
CA GLY A 153 5.67 -1.24 -25.31
C GLY A 153 5.38 -2.74 -25.24
N ASP A 154 6.26 -3.53 -24.61
CA ASP A 154 6.16 -4.96 -24.39
C ASP A 154 5.80 -5.36 -22.94
N ASP A 155 5.60 -4.36 -22.07
CA ASP A 155 5.24 -4.60 -20.68
C ASP A 155 3.88 -5.29 -20.58
N ARG A 156 3.84 -6.32 -19.75
CA ARG A 156 2.63 -7.06 -19.38
C ARG A 156 2.35 -6.80 -17.91
N ASP A 157 1.08 -6.77 -17.57
CA ASP A 157 0.68 -6.78 -16.17
C ASP A 157 1.06 -8.15 -15.59
N GLU A 158 2.09 -8.16 -14.74
CA GLU A 158 2.65 -9.39 -14.18
C GLU A 158 1.79 -9.92 -13.02
N LEU A 159 1.06 -9.03 -12.37
CA LEU A 159 0.22 -9.34 -11.22
C LEU A 159 -1.22 -8.83 -11.44
N PRO A 160 -2.25 -9.52 -10.94
CA PRO A 160 -3.63 -9.07 -11.13
C PRO A 160 -3.92 -7.77 -10.36
N ASP A 161 -4.61 -6.84 -11.03
CA ASP A 161 -5.16 -5.62 -10.43
C ASP A 161 -6.22 -5.98 -9.41
N ALA A 162 -5.86 -6.13 -8.17
CA ALA A 162 -6.82 -6.50 -7.16
C ALA A 162 -6.59 -5.77 -5.83
N LEU A 163 -7.68 -5.39 -5.20
CA LEU A 163 -7.69 -5.18 -3.77
C LEU A 163 -7.74 -6.56 -3.11
N VAL A 164 -6.62 -6.99 -2.57
CA VAL A 164 -6.45 -8.34 -2.01
C VAL A 164 -6.90 -8.39 -0.56
N ARG A 165 -7.46 -9.54 -0.18
CA ARG A 165 -7.97 -9.80 1.18
C ARG A 165 -7.50 -11.18 1.62
N ASP A 166 -7.24 -11.37 2.92
CA ASP A 166 -7.03 -12.70 3.51
C ASP A 166 -8.32 -13.32 4.06
#